data_91e4162c154470d8d0e7d6b5e6faa683
#
_entry.id   91e4162c154470d8d0e7d6b5e6faa683
#
_cell.length_a   1.000
_cell.length_b   1.000
_cell.length_c   1.000
_cell.angle_alpha   90.00
_cell.angle_beta   90.00
_cell.angle_gamma   90.00
#
_symmetry.space_group_name_H-M   'P 1'
#
loop_
_entity.id
_entity.type
_entity.pdbx_description
1 polymer ?
#
loop_
_entity_poly.entity_id
_entity_poly.type
_entity_poly.pdbx_seq_one_letter_code
_entity_poly.pdbx_strand_id
1 'polypeptide(L)'
;MIFELSADQREIQSLAREFARAEIEPNASEWDRAHGFPRELFGKLAELGFLGVCIPEEYGGAGADFLSYILVLEELSRADAGVGVTVAVHTSAVTLPILGFGTDEQRSRFVPPLARGEAIGAFALTEPEAGSDAGSLRTAAVPGADGWSITGTKQWITNGAHAGTFLLFARTDPETPGARGVSAFVLDGNDVQATKEHEKLGLHSSSTVDIVVEAHVGRDRLLHEEGKGFAVAMVTLDGGRIGIAAQAVGIAQAAYDIARAYALERRQFGKRIGEFQAIQWKLADMSTEIDAARLLVYRAAELKQRGEPHTEAGAKAKLFASGVARRHTAEAIQILGGYGYTKEFPVERFYRDAKITEIYEGTSEIQRLVIARSILGLRERTIARG
;
A
#
# COMPACT_ATOMS: atom_id res chain seq x y z
N MET A 1 12.00 17.26 -19.14
CA MET A 1 11.84 15.80 -18.90
C MET A 1 10.45 15.46 -19.42
N ILE A 2 10.36 14.78 -20.54
CA ILE A 2 9.08 14.28 -21.05
C ILE A 2 8.84 12.97 -20.33
N PHE A 3 7.73 12.85 -19.59
CA PHE A 3 7.39 11.63 -18.90
C PHE A 3 6.42 10.83 -19.78
N GLU A 4 6.97 9.98 -20.60
CA GLU A 4 6.22 9.08 -21.49
C GLU A 4 6.42 7.63 -21.03
N LEU A 5 5.32 6.91 -20.86
CA LEU A 5 5.37 5.48 -20.59
C LEU A 5 5.93 4.73 -21.79
N SER A 6 6.69 3.66 -21.57
CA SER A 6 7.12 2.73 -22.61
C SER A 6 5.92 2.00 -23.22
N ALA A 7 6.15 1.27 -24.33
CA ALA A 7 5.11 0.45 -24.93
C ALA A 7 4.62 -0.63 -23.96
N ASP A 8 5.55 -1.32 -23.28
CA ASP A 8 5.27 -2.39 -22.34
C ASP A 8 4.51 -1.85 -21.10
N GLN A 9 4.93 -0.69 -20.57
CA GLN A 9 4.24 -0.04 -19.45
C GLN A 9 2.79 0.32 -19.82
N ARG A 10 2.53 0.82 -21.03
CA ARG A 10 1.16 1.11 -21.51
C ARG A 10 0.33 -0.16 -21.66
N GLU A 11 0.93 -1.24 -22.15
CA GLU A 11 0.25 -2.52 -22.31
C GLU A 11 -0.14 -3.10 -20.95
N ILE A 12 0.79 -3.14 -19.98
CA ILE A 12 0.53 -3.58 -18.60
C ILE A 12 -0.56 -2.73 -17.95
N GLN A 13 -0.52 -1.40 -18.10
CA GLN A 13 -1.55 -0.51 -17.60
C GLN A 13 -2.93 -0.78 -18.24
N SER A 14 -2.96 -1.01 -19.57
CA SER A 14 -4.22 -1.34 -20.27
C SER A 14 -4.81 -2.64 -19.78
N LEU A 15 -3.99 -3.69 -19.64
CA LEU A 15 -4.39 -4.99 -19.14
C LEU A 15 -4.96 -4.87 -17.72
N ALA A 16 -4.28 -4.14 -16.84
CA ALA A 16 -4.75 -3.91 -15.46
C ALA A 16 -6.08 -3.15 -15.43
N ARG A 17 -6.26 -2.15 -16.29
CA ARG A 17 -7.51 -1.39 -16.42
C ARG A 17 -8.65 -2.24 -16.95
N GLU A 18 -8.41 -3.06 -17.95
CA GLU A 18 -9.40 -3.98 -18.53
C GLU A 18 -9.86 -5.00 -17.48
N PHE A 19 -8.91 -5.62 -16.78
CA PHE A 19 -9.19 -6.53 -15.68
C PHE A 19 -10.00 -5.85 -14.56
N ALA A 20 -9.56 -4.66 -14.13
CA ALA A 20 -10.23 -3.92 -13.06
C ALA A 20 -11.70 -3.60 -13.43
N ARG A 21 -11.96 -3.21 -14.66
CA ARG A 21 -13.33 -2.95 -15.16
C ARG A 21 -14.18 -4.20 -15.27
N ALA A 22 -13.59 -5.33 -15.65
CA ALA A 22 -14.32 -6.58 -15.83
C ALA A 22 -14.61 -7.31 -14.52
N GLU A 23 -13.63 -7.35 -13.61
CA GLU A 23 -13.64 -8.23 -12.45
C GLU A 23 -13.79 -7.50 -11.11
N ILE A 24 -13.39 -6.22 -11.00
CA ILE A 24 -13.40 -5.48 -9.74
C ILE A 24 -14.58 -4.50 -9.67
N GLU A 25 -14.71 -3.58 -10.63
CA GLU A 25 -15.75 -2.53 -10.58
C GLU A 25 -17.16 -3.07 -10.37
N PRO A 26 -17.60 -4.15 -11.05
CA PRO A 26 -18.96 -4.68 -10.88
C PRO A 26 -19.26 -5.21 -9.48
N ASN A 27 -18.24 -5.71 -8.79
CA ASN A 27 -18.36 -6.39 -7.50
C ASN A 27 -18.02 -5.52 -6.29
N ALA A 28 -17.31 -4.41 -6.50
CA ALA A 28 -16.75 -3.58 -5.44
C ALA A 28 -17.81 -3.03 -4.46
N SER A 29 -19.02 -2.69 -4.93
CA SER A 29 -20.12 -2.22 -4.07
C SER A 29 -20.72 -3.34 -3.20
N GLU A 30 -20.65 -4.58 -3.64
CA GLU A 30 -21.07 -5.74 -2.86
C GLU A 30 -20.04 -6.03 -1.76
N TRP A 31 -18.76 -6.07 -2.11
CA TRP A 31 -17.66 -6.27 -1.14
C TRP A 31 -17.65 -5.19 -0.06
N ASP A 32 -17.89 -3.92 -0.44
CA ASP A 32 -17.98 -2.80 0.52
C ASP A 32 -19.16 -3.01 1.49
N ARG A 33 -20.32 -3.44 1.01
CA ARG A 33 -21.50 -3.68 1.86
C ARG A 33 -21.35 -4.90 2.76
N ALA A 34 -20.75 -5.97 2.23
CA ALA A 34 -20.55 -7.23 2.95
C ALA A 34 -19.36 -7.20 3.91
N HIS A 35 -18.49 -6.17 3.84
CA HIS A 35 -17.18 -6.13 4.49
C HIS A 35 -16.38 -7.40 4.15
N GLY A 36 -16.40 -7.77 2.87
CA GLY A 36 -15.95 -9.08 2.38
C GLY A 36 -14.63 -9.03 1.63
N PHE A 37 -13.65 -9.81 2.08
CA PHE A 37 -12.39 -9.99 1.36
C PHE A 37 -12.60 -10.87 0.13
N PRO A 38 -12.30 -10.40 -1.09
CA PRO A 38 -12.58 -11.13 -2.33
C PRO A 38 -11.49 -12.17 -2.66
N ARG A 39 -11.40 -13.24 -1.87
CA ARG A 39 -10.31 -14.22 -1.96
C ARG A 39 -10.10 -14.80 -3.37
N GLU A 40 -11.17 -15.12 -4.08
CA GLU A 40 -11.10 -15.69 -5.43
C GLU A 40 -10.49 -14.73 -6.46
N LEU A 41 -10.66 -13.41 -6.25
CA LEU A 41 -10.07 -12.40 -7.12
C LEU A 41 -8.54 -12.47 -7.13
N PHE A 42 -7.93 -12.79 -5.98
CA PHE A 42 -6.46 -12.87 -5.87
C PHE A 42 -5.88 -14.04 -6.65
N GLY A 43 -6.63 -15.13 -6.85
CA GLY A 43 -6.28 -16.19 -7.79
C GLY A 43 -6.22 -15.66 -9.24
N LYS A 44 -7.21 -14.89 -9.66
CA LYS A 44 -7.23 -14.28 -11.00
C LYS A 44 -6.12 -13.23 -11.21
N LEU A 45 -5.83 -12.44 -10.16
CA LEU A 45 -4.71 -11.50 -10.19
C LEU A 45 -3.36 -12.22 -10.32
N ALA A 46 -3.22 -13.37 -9.66
CA ALA A 46 -2.04 -14.22 -9.74
C ALA A 46 -1.84 -14.81 -11.15
N GLU A 47 -2.91 -15.31 -11.78
CA GLU A 47 -2.89 -15.85 -13.16
C GLU A 47 -2.40 -14.80 -14.17
N LEU A 48 -2.69 -13.52 -13.95
CA LEU A 48 -2.20 -12.39 -14.77
C LEU A 48 -0.82 -11.86 -14.33
N GLY A 49 -0.20 -12.46 -13.31
CA GLY A 49 1.09 -12.03 -12.78
C GLY A 49 1.05 -10.73 -11.97
N PHE A 50 -0.14 -10.20 -11.61
CA PHE A 50 -0.26 -8.92 -10.93
C PHE A 50 0.21 -8.93 -9.47
N LEU A 51 0.40 -10.11 -8.86
CA LEU A 51 1.03 -10.25 -7.55
C LEU A 51 2.56 -10.27 -7.61
N GLY A 52 3.14 -10.51 -8.79
CA GLY A 52 4.59 -10.58 -9.02
C GLY A 52 5.11 -9.66 -10.13
N VAL A 53 4.43 -8.54 -10.45
CA VAL A 53 4.77 -7.66 -11.59
C VAL A 53 6.25 -7.31 -11.64
N CYS A 54 6.82 -6.81 -10.55
CA CYS A 54 8.22 -6.38 -10.47
C CYS A 54 9.14 -7.39 -9.77
N ILE A 55 8.71 -8.65 -9.69
CA ILE A 55 9.52 -9.75 -9.15
C ILE A 55 10.20 -10.45 -10.34
N PRO A 56 11.51 -10.78 -10.23
CA PRO A 56 12.22 -11.45 -11.31
C PRO A 56 11.57 -12.79 -11.72
N GLU A 57 11.69 -13.12 -12.99
CA GLU A 57 11.14 -14.37 -13.58
C GLU A 57 11.70 -15.63 -12.91
N GLU A 58 12.97 -15.60 -12.47
CA GLU A 58 13.61 -16.72 -11.76
C GLU A 58 12.91 -17.07 -10.44
N TYR A 59 12.16 -16.11 -9.85
CA TYR A 59 11.33 -16.34 -8.66
C TYR A 59 9.83 -16.42 -9.01
N GLY A 60 9.48 -16.56 -10.29
CA GLY A 60 8.11 -16.75 -10.75
C GLY A 60 7.28 -15.46 -10.89
N GLY A 61 7.92 -14.32 -10.89
CA GLY A 61 7.29 -13.03 -11.21
C GLY A 61 7.27 -12.72 -12.70
N ALA A 62 6.74 -11.55 -13.08
CA ALA A 62 6.65 -11.10 -14.46
C ALA A 62 7.93 -10.38 -14.96
N GLY A 63 8.89 -10.08 -14.09
CA GLY A 63 10.15 -9.41 -14.44
C GLY A 63 9.99 -7.98 -14.94
N ALA A 64 8.81 -7.37 -14.81
CA ALA A 64 8.58 -6.00 -15.25
C ALA A 64 9.21 -4.98 -14.27
N ASP A 65 9.21 -3.72 -14.63
CA ASP A 65 9.81 -2.69 -13.81
C ASP A 65 8.90 -2.22 -12.64
N PHE A 66 9.49 -1.47 -11.70
CA PHE A 66 8.74 -0.98 -10.53
C PHE A 66 7.65 0.03 -10.93
N LEU A 67 7.83 0.83 -11.99
CA LEU A 67 6.79 1.72 -12.47
C LEU A 67 5.59 0.95 -13.02
N SER A 68 5.81 -0.17 -13.73
CA SER A 68 4.74 -1.07 -14.18
C SER A 68 3.89 -1.58 -13.01
N TYR A 69 4.52 -1.97 -11.90
CA TYR A 69 3.80 -2.32 -10.67
C TYR A 69 2.96 -1.16 -10.13
N ILE A 70 3.49 0.07 -10.14
CA ILE A 70 2.77 1.27 -9.70
C ILE A 70 1.56 1.57 -10.62
N LEU A 71 1.70 1.35 -11.92
CA LEU A 71 0.58 1.50 -12.87
C LEU A 71 -0.53 0.48 -12.60
N VAL A 72 -0.18 -0.78 -12.31
CA VAL A 72 -1.15 -1.81 -11.89
C VAL A 72 -1.86 -1.38 -10.61
N LEU A 73 -1.14 -0.92 -9.59
CA LEU A 73 -1.75 -0.44 -8.34
C LEU A 73 -2.71 0.73 -8.54
N GLU A 74 -2.37 1.69 -9.41
CA GLU A 74 -3.24 2.82 -9.73
C GLU A 74 -4.56 2.33 -10.33
N GLU A 75 -4.53 1.42 -11.31
CA GLU A 75 -5.74 0.92 -11.99
C GLU A 75 -6.59 0.01 -11.08
N LEU A 76 -5.98 -0.87 -10.30
CA LEU A 76 -6.71 -1.70 -9.31
C LEU A 76 -7.38 -0.81 -8.26
N SER A 77 -6.65 0.18 -7.72
CA SER A 77 -7.16 1.10 -6.70
C SER A 77 -8.24 2.05 -7.23
N ARG A 78 -8.25 2.33 -8.52
CA ARG A 78 -9.30 3.09 -9.19
C ARG A 78 -10.63 2.34 -9.15
N ALA A 79 -10.62 1.02 -9.29
CA ALA A 79 -11.80 0.18 -9.21
C ALA A 79 -12.21 -0.11 -7.75
N ASP A 80 -11.22 -0.54 -6.93
CA ASP A 80 -11.41 -0.77 -5.49
C ASP A 80 -10.09 -0.60 -4.73
N ALA A 81 -10.09 0.35 -3.80
CA ALA A 81 -8.90 0.70 -3.04
C ALA A 81 -8.48 -0.38 -2.01
N GLY A 82 -9.40 -1.22 -1.56
CA GLY A 82 -9.11 -2.35 -0.66
C GLY A 82 -8.38 -3.48 -1.39
N VAL A 83 -8.73 -3.75 -2.64
CA VAL A 83 -7.97 -4.64 -3.52
C VAL A 83 -6.58 -4.06 -3.77
N GLY A 84 -6.48 -2.77 -4.08
CA GLY A 84 -5.21 -2.08 -4.31
C GLY A 84 -4.25 -2.19 -3.12
N VAL A 85 -4.72 -1.91 -1.87
CA VAL A 85 -3.86 -2.00 -0.68
C VAL A 85 -3.44 -3.43 -0.37
N THR A 86 -4.28 -4.41 -0.63
CA THR A 86 -3.93 -5.83 -0.46
C THR A 86 -2.73 -6.19 -1.32
N VAL A 87 -2.75 -5.81 -2.61
CA VAL A 87 -1.62 -6.01 -3.53
C VAL A 87 -0.41 -5.15 -3.12
N ALA A 88 -0.62 -3.91 -2.68
CA ALA A 88 0.46 -3.03 -2.24
C ALA A 88 1.25 -3.62 -1.06
N VAL A 89 0.57 -4.07 -0.01
CA VAL A 89 1.21 -4.68 1.16
C VAL A 89 1.89 -5.99 0.78
N HIS A 90 1.20 -6.86 0.03
CA HIS A 90 1.75 -8.13 -0.44
C HIS A 90 3.08 -7.93 -1.19
N THR A 91 3.12 -7.05 -2.18
CA THR A 91 4.29 -6.89 -3.04
C THR A 91 5.35 -6.00 -2.39
N SER A 92 5.00 -4.73 -2.06
CA SER A 92 6.01 -3.76 -1.63
C SER A 92 6.44 -3.92 -0.18
N ALA A 93 5.56 -4.41 0.70
CA ALA A 93 5.89 -4.53 2.12
C ALA A 93 6.35 -5.92 2.55
N VAL A 94 6.15 -6.96 1.73
CA VAL A 94 6.56 -8.33 2.07
C VAL A 94 7.47 -8.94 1.01
N THR A 95 7.03 -9.07 -0.25
CA THR A 95 7.77 -9.78 -1.28
C THR A 95 9.09 -9.08 -1.61
N LEU A 96 9.06 -7.77 -1.87
CA LEU A 96 10.27 -6.99 -2.19
C LEU A 96 11.30 -6.93 -1.05
N PRO A 97 10.92 -6.76 0.24
CA PRO A 97 11.88 -6.84 1.34
C PRO A 97 12.54 -8.22 1.46
N ILE A 98 11.80 -9.33 1.32
CA ILE A 98 12.37 -10.67 1.34
C ILE A 98 13.33 -10.84 0.16
N LEU A 99 12.96 -10.40 -1.03
CA LEU A 99 13.82 -10.42 -2.21
C LEU A 99 15.09 -9.59 -2.00
N GLY A 100 14.99 -8.40 -1.37
CA GLY A 100 16.11 -7.47 -1.20
C GLY A 100 17.06 -7.83 -0.08
N PHE A 101 16.55 -8.35 1.04
CA PHE A 101 17.32 -8.58 2.27
C PHE A 101 17.53 -10.06 2.63
N GLY A 102 16.78 -10.96 1.98
CA GLY A 102 16.86 -12.40 2.26
C GLY A 102 18.14 -13.05 1.78
N THR A 103 18.50 -14.18 2.41
CA THR A 103 19.50 -15.10 1.86
C THR A 103 18.94 -15.80 0.61
N ASP A 104 19.78 -16.48 -0.16
CA ASP A 104 19.33 -17.22 -1.34
C ASP A 104 18.31 -18.31 -0.99
N GLU A 105 18.46 -18.95 0.17
CA GLU A 105 17.51 -19.93 0.69
C GLU A 105 16.18 -19.28 1.04
N GLN A 106 16.19 -18.12 1.69
CA GLN A 106 14.97 -17.36 2.02
C GLN A 106 14.26 -16.87 0.76
N ARG A 107 14.99 -16.34 -0.22
CA ARG A 107 14.44 -15.93 -1.51
C ARG A 107 13.78 -17.10 -2.23
N SER A 108 14.51 -18.23 -2.35
CA SER A 108 14.00 -19.42 -3.04
C SER A 108 12.80 -20.05 -2.35
N ARG A 109 12.69 -19.92 -1.02
CA ARG A 109 11.58 -20.48 -0.24
C ARG A 109 10.34 -19.60 -0.27
N PHE A 110 10.48 -18.28 -0.05
CA PHE A 110 9.35 -17.40 0.23
C PHE A 110 8.90 -16.56 -0.96
N VAL A 111 9.80 -16.19 -1.87
CA VAL A 111 9.43 -15.30 -2.97
C VAL A 111 8.55 -15.98 -4.02
N PRO A 112 8.82 -17.20 -4.50
CA PRO A 112 8.00 -17.86 -5.52
C PRO A 112 6.53 -18.06 -5.13
N PRO A 113 6.17 -18.55 -3.93
CA PRO A 113 4.77 -18.69 -3.55
C PRO A 113 4.05 -17.32 -3.43
N LEU A 114 4.76 -16.28 -3.03
CA LEU A 114 4.22 -14.91 -3.03
C LEU A 114 4.01 -14.41 -4.46
N ALA A 115 5.02 -14.50 -5.32
CA ALA A 115 4.93 -14.01 -6.70
C ALA A 115 3.83 -14.69 -7.51
N ARG A 116 3.56 -15.97 -7.26
CA ARG A 116 2.49 -16.76 -7.90
C ARG A 116 1.14 -16.67 -7.20
N GLY A 117 1.03 -15.92 -6.09
CA GLY A 117 -0.22 -15.79 -5.33
C GLY A 117 -0.66 -17.07 -4.58
N GLU A 118 0.21 -18.05 -4.44
CA GLU A 118 -0.01 -19.25 -3.62
C GLU A 118 -0.08 -18.89 -2.12
N ALA A 119 0.64 -17.82 -1.75
CA ALA A 119 0.59 -17.19 -0.43
C ALA A 119 0.36 -15.68 -0.57
N ILE A 120 -0.37 -15.09 0.38
CA ILE A 120 -0.52 -13.64 0.53
C ILE A 120 0.44 -13.16 1.62
N GLY A 121 1.06 -12.01 1.43
CA GLY A 121 1.98 -11.40 2.38
C GLY A 121 1.29 -10.41 3.32
N ALA A 122 1.70 -10.40 4.60
CA ALA A 122 1.30 -9.41 5.60
C ALA A 122 2.52 -8.80 6.30
N PHE A 123 2.47 -7.48 6.53
CA PHE A 123 3.53 -6.70 7.17
C PHE A 123 3.16 -6.38 8.63
N ALA A 124 3.91 -6.96 9.57
CA ALA A 124 3.57 -6.96 10.99
C ALA A 124 4.57 -6.13 11.83
N LEU A 125 4.48 -4.80 11.72
CA LEU A 125 5.31 -3.84 12.45
C LEU A 125 4.56 -3.22 13.64
N THR A 126 3.39 -2.64 13.40
CA THR A 126 2.62 -1.80 14.31
C THR A 126 2.10 -2.58 15.52
N GLU A 127 2.17 -1.96 16.70
CA GLU A 127 1.60 -2.47 17.95
C GLU A 127 0.63 -1.43 18.55
N PRO A 128 -0.23 -1.81 19.53
CA PRO A 128 -1.16 -0.88 20.15
C PRO A 128 -0.52 0.42 20.67
N GLU A 129 0.71 0.35 21.18
CA GLU A 129 1.45 1.49 21.72
C GLU A 129 2.59 2.00 20.82
N ALA A 130 2.81 1.38 19.64
CA ALA A 130 3.90 1.69 18.73
C ALA A 130 3.41 1.80 17.26
N GLY A 131 2.80 2.94 16.92
CA GLY A 131 2.39 3.29 15.57
C GLY A 131 3.44 4.16 14.86
N SER A 132 3.30 5.49 14.93
CA SER A 132 4.29 6.43 14.35
C SER A 132 5.66 6.34 15.03
N ASP A 133 5.70 5.99 16.32
CA ASP A 133 6.92 5.63 17.06
C ASP A 133 7.18 4.12 16.97
N ALA A 134 7.38 3.63 15.75
CA ALA A 134 7.56 2.19 15.50
C ALA A 134 8.83 1.60 16.15
N GLY A 135 9.81 2.43 16.49
CA GLY A 135 11.02 2.00 17.19
C GLY A 135 10.78 1.57 18.64
N SER A 136 9.62 1.90 19.22
CA SER A 136 9.24 1.54 20.60
C SER A 136 8.44 0.24 20.71
N LEU A 137 8.38 -0.58 19.65
CA LEU A 137 7.71 -1.88 19.66
C LEU A 137 8.25 -2.80 20.78
N ARG A 138 7.37 -3.68 21.30
CA ARG A 138 7.61 -4.55 22.46
C ARG A 138 7.55 -6.04 22.17
N THR A 139 7.01 -6.48 21.02
CA THR A 139 7.08 -7.89 20.61
C THR A 139 8.49 -8.36 20.77
N ALA A 140 8.72 -9.41 21.56
CA ALA A 140 10.03 -9.90 21.93
C ALA A 140 10.41 -11.11 21.08
N ALA A 141 11.69 -11.21 20.72
CA ALA A 141 12.28 -12.41 20.13
C ALA A 141 13.47 -12.80 20.98
N VAL A 142 13.33 -13.85 21.78
CA VAL A 142 14.35 -14.34 22.72
C VAL A 142 15.16 -15.44 22.02
N PRO A 143 16.49 -15.33 21.96
CA PRO A 143 17.33 -16.35 21.33
C PRO A 143 17.33 -17.65 22.14
N GLY A 144 17.24 -18.80 21.46
CA GLY A 144 17.37 -20.15 21.99
C GLY A 144 18.53 -20.90 21.35
N ALA A 145 18.68 -22.17 21.67
CA ALA A 145 19.75 -23.02 21.14
C ALA A 145 19.68 -23.14 19.60
N ASP A 146 18.48 -23.31 19.04
CA ASP A 146 18.21 -23.63 17.64
C ASP A 146 17.41 -22.55 16.90
N GLY A 147 17.08 -21.42 17.56
CA GLY A 147 16.26 -20.38 16.93
C GLY A 147 15.84 -19.30 17.89
N TRP A 148 14.59 -18.81 17.70
CA TRP A 148 14.01 -17.67 18.40
C TRP A 148 12.62 -18.03 18.95
N SER A 149 12.37 -17.70 20.21
CA SER A 149 11.02 -17.69 20.78
C SER A 149 10.44 -16.30 20.64
N ILE A 150 9.42 -16.14 19.81
CA ILE A 150 8.80 -14.85 19.49
C ILE A 150 7.45 -14.77 20.19
N THR A 151 7.25 -13.70 20.98
CA THR A 151 5.99 -13.46 21.71
C THR A 151 5.58 -12.01 21.61
N GLY A 152 4.33 -11.76 21.26
CA GLY A 152 3.79 -10.40 21.20
C GLY A 152 2.48 -10.28 20.45
N THR A 153 2.00 -9.04 20.34
CA THR A 153 0.76 -8.68 19.65
C THR A 153 1.03 -7.58 18.66
N LYS A 154 0.50 -7.71 17.44
CA LYS A 154 0.53 -6.65 16.43
C LYS A 154 -0.88 -6.19 16.10
N GLN A 155 -1.01 -4.93 15.70
CA GLN A 155 -2.29 -4.29 15.45
C GLN A 155 -2.35 -3.69 14.04
N TRP A 156 -3.54 -3.62 13.47
CA TRP A 156 -3.81 -3.07 12.15
C TRP A 156 -3.10 -3.80 11.00
N ILE A 157 -2.99 -5.13 11.08
CA ILE A 157 -2.25 -5.92 10.11
C ILE A 157 -3.12 -6.21 8.89
N THR A 158 -2.84 -5.49 7.81
CA THR A 158 -3.45 -5.71 6.49
C THR A 158 -3.11 -7.11 6.00
N ASN A 159 -4.09 -7.80 5.42
CA ASN A 159 -4.01 -9.18 4.95
C ASN A 159 -3.85 -10.25 6.05
N GLY A 160 -3.69 -9.88 7.32
CA GLY A 160 -3.28 -10.80 8.38
C GLY A 160 -4.19 -12.01 8.58
N ALA A 161 -5.50 -11.92 8.30
CA ALA A 161 -6.42 -13.06 8.37
C ALA A 161 -6.23 -14.08 7.23
N HIS A 162 -5.56 -13.69 6.15
CA HIS A 162 -5.44 -14.48 4.92
C HIS A 162 -3.98 -14.74 4.51
N ALA A 163 -3.02 -14.23 5.31
CA ALA A 163 -1.61 -14.28 4.97
C ALA A 163 -1.02 -15.69 5.19
N GLY A 164 -0.30 -16.15 4.17
CA GLY A 164 0.55 -17.33 4.27
C GLY A 164 1.99 -17.01 4.69
N THR A 165 2.40 -15.73 4.54
CA THR A 165 3.74 -15.25 4.90
C THR A 165 3.66 -13.90 5.60
N PHE A 166 4.33 -13.78 6.74
CA PHE A 166 4.41 -12.53 7.51
C PHE A 166 5.86 -12.01 7.53
N LEU A 167 6.04 -10.72 7.25
CA LEU A 167 7.25 -10.00 7.62
C LEU A 167 7.02 -9.33 8.96
N LEU A 168 7.58 -9.91 10.03
CA LEU A 168 7.36 -9.51 11.41
C LEU A 168 8.60 -8.81 11.98
N PHE A 169 8.37 -7.80 12.81
CA PHE A 169 9.42 -7.08 13.52
C PHE A 169 9.30 -7.30 15.03
N ALA A 170 10.40 -7.73 15.65
CA ALA A 170 10.46 -8.01 17.07
C ALA A 170 11.77 -7.50 17.68
N ARG A 171 11.75 -7.28 18.97
CA ARG A 171 12.91 -6.83 19.75
C ARG A 171 13.74 -8.04 20.17
N THR A 172 14.97 -8.09 19.67
CA THR A 172 15.98 -9.11 20.04
C THR A 172 16.92 -8.63 21.15
N ASP A 173 17.08 -7.31 21.31
CA ASP A 173 17.89 -6.73 22.36
C ASP A 173 17.03 -5.77 23.22
N PRO A 174 16.59 -6.23 24.40
CA PRO A 174 15.78 -5.40 25.31
C PRO A 174 16.59 -4.27 25.99
N GLU A 175 17.91 -4.41 26.08
CA GLU A 175 18.77 -3.41 26.72
C GLU A 175 19.09 -2.23 25.79
N THR A 176 18.99 -2.44 24.48
CA THR A 176 19.19 -1.38 23.50
C THR A 176 17.86 -0.67 23.18
N PRO A 177 17.69 0.59 23.62
CA PRO A 177 16.44 1.31 23.42
C PRO A 177 16.21 1.72 21.96
N GLY A 178 14.93 1.88 21.60
CA GLY A 178 14.51 2.40 20.28
C GLY A 178 14.78 1.42 19.15
N ALA A 179 15.09 1.95 17.99
CA ALA A 179 15.17 1.23 16.72
C ALA A 179 16.30 0.16 16.64
N ARG A 180 17.37 0.33 17.38
CA ARG A 180 18.58 -0.52 17.25
C ARG A 180 18.43 -1.94 17.80
N GLY A 181 17.49 -2.16 18.73
CA GLY A 181 17.23 -3.49 19.31
C GLY A 181 16.18 -4.30 18.52
N VAL A 182 15.79 -3.86 17.31
CA VAL A 182 14.73 -4.47 16.51
C VAL A 182 15.31 -5.31 15.38
N SER A 183 14.79 -6.54 15.23
CA SER A 183 15.12 -7.48 14.15
C SER A 183 13.88 -7.77 13.31
N ALA A 184 14.07 -8.25 12.08
CA ALA A 184 13.02 -8.66 11.17
C ALA A 184 13.01 -10.18 11.01
N PHE A 185 11.82 -10.76 10.92
CA PHE A 185 11.62 -12.22 10.80
C PHE A 185 10.61 -12.52 9.70
N VAL A 186 10.84 -13.59 8.95
CA VAL A 186 9.87 -14.14 8.01
C VAL A 186 9.19 -15.33 8.66
N LEU A 187 7.89 -15.22 8.91
CA LEU A 187 7.08 -16.25 9.54
C LEU A 187 6.12 -16.89 8.54
N ASP A 188 5.80 -18.15 8.74
CA ASP A 188 4.71 -18.82 8.03
C ASP A 188 3.36 -18.46 8.67
N GLY A 189 2.26 -18.55 7.91
CA GLY A 189 0.93 -18.23 8.41
C GLY A 189 0.52 -19.00 9.67
N ASN A 190 1.04 -20.24 9.82
CA ASN A 190 0.76 -21.09 10.98
C ASN A 190 1.46 -20.63 12.28
N ASP A 191 2.46 -19.77 12.18
CA ASP A 191 3.18 -19.20 13.33
C ASP A 191 2.43 -18.02 13.96
N VAL A 192 1.31 -17.58 13.33
CA VAL A 192 0.60 -16.34 13.66
C VAL A 192 -0.89 -16.62 13.80
N GLN A 193 -1.49 -16.10 14.87
CA GLN A 193 -2.93 -16.18 15.09
C GLN A 193 -3.58 -14.81 14.83
N ALA A 194 -4.44 -14.74 13.81
CA ALA A 194 -5.34 -13.59 13.64
C ALA A 194 -6.43 -13.63 14.74
N THR A 195 -6.72 -12.48 15.33
CA THR A 195 -7.66 -12.38 16.47
C THR A 195 -8.86 -11.52 16.15
N LYS A 196 -8.70 -10.21 16.03
CA LYS A 196 -9.79 -9.27 15.84
C LYS A 196 -9.77 -8.68 14.44
N GLU A 197 -10.81 -8.89 13.66
CA GLU A 197 -11.07 -8.11 12.44
C GLU A 197 -11.63 -6.74 12.82
N HIS A 198 -11.08 -5.68 12.24
CA HIS A 198 -11.49 -4.31 12.53
C HIS A 198 -12.63 -3.82 11.65
N GLU A 199 -13.67 -3.27 12.25
CA GLU A 199 -14.65 -2.45 11.54
C GLU A 199 -14.00 -1.11 11.17
N LYS A 200 -14.00 -0.77 9.89
CA LYS A 200 -13.29 0.40 9.36
C LYS A 200 -14.25 1.40 8.73
N LEU A 201 -13.80 2.63 8.56
CA LEU A 201 -14.52 3.66 7.82
C LEU A 201 -14.66 3.30 6.32
N GLY A 202 -13.60 2.73 5.73
CA GLY A 202 -13.51 2.33 4.32
C GLY A 202 -12.58 1.14 4.14
N LEU A 203 -12.22 0.84 2.88
CA LEU A 203 -11.43 -0.32 2.47
C LEU A 203 -12.05 -1.64 2.97
N HIS A 204 -13.36 -1.78 2.85
CA HIS A 204 -14.07 -2.93 3.41
C HIS A 204 -13.77 -4.25 2.68
N SER A 205 -13.28 -4.19 1.45
CA SER A 205 -12.76 -5.32 0.67
C SER A 205 -11.35 -5.78 1.08
N SER A 206 -10.71 -5.08 2.02
CA SER A 206 -9.40 -5.45 2.58
C SER A 206 -9.52 -5.90 4.01
N SER A 207 -8.92 -7.04 4.37
CA SER A 207 -8.82 -7.51 5.76
C SER A 207 -7.80 -6.69 6.54
N THR A 208 -8.15 -6.34 7.77
CA THR A 208 -7.25 -5.66 8.72
C THR A 208 -7.49 -6.21 10.12
N VAL A 209 -6.53 -6.94 10.67
CA VAL A 209 -6.69 -7.67 11.92
C VAL A 209 -5.65 -7.29 12.95
N ASP A 210 -5.94 -7.60 14.23
CA ASP A 210 -4.91 -7.78 15.24
C ASP A 210 -4.41 -9.22 15.18
N ILE A 211 -3.12 -9.42 15.46
CA ILE A 211 -2.50 -10.74 15.50
C ILE A 211 -1.75 -10.96 16.81
N VAL A 212 -1.72 -12.21 17.24
CA VAL A 212 -0.88 -12.69 18.33
C VAL A 212 0.15 -13.65 17.76
N VAL A 213 1.37 -13.53 18.24
CA VAL A 213 2.47 -14.43 17.90
C VAL A 213 2.97 -15.06 19.19
N GLU A 214 2.95 -16.39 19.24
CA GLU A 214 3.58 -17.23 20.25
C GLU A 214 4.22 -18.39 19.49
N ALA A 215 5.40 -18.16 18.94
CA ALA A 215 6.03 -19.10 18.03
C ALA A 215 7.51 -19.33 18.37
N HIS A 216 7.98 -20.56 18.12
CA HIS A 216 9.40 -20.87 18.08
C HIS A 216 9.82 -21.10 16.62
N VAL A 217 10.80 -20.31 16.15
CA VAL A 217 11.23 -20.33 14.76
C VAL A 217 12.74 -20.52 14.66
N GLY A 218 13.19 -21.21 13.62
CA GLY A 218 14.61 -21.46 13.37
C GLY A 218 15.42 -20.19 13.07
N ARG A 219 16.74 -20.29 13.13
CA ARG A 219 17.66 -19.18 12.82
C ARG A 219 17.54 -18.70 11.37
N ASP A 220 17.10 -19.57 10.47
CA ASP A 220 16.81 -19.30 9.06
C ASP A 220 15.65 -18.31 8.83
N ARG A 221 14.90 -17.99 9.89
CA ARG A 221 13.78 -17.03 9.82
C ARG A 221 14.17 -15.58 10.07
N LEU A 222 15.35 -15.32 10.61
CA LEU A 222 15.87 -13.97 10.76
C LEU A 222 16.19 -13.39 9.38
N LEU A 223 15.48 -12.32 9.00
CA LEU A 223 15.72 -11.61 7.76
C LEU A 223 16.83 -10.57 7.95
N HIS A 224 17.85 -10.63 7.09
CA HIS A 224 19.04 -9.77 7.18
C HIS A 224 19.85 -10.06 8.46
N GLU A 225 20.25 -9.05 9.21
CA GLU A 225 21.09 -9.15 10.41
C GLU A 225 20.28 -8.83 11.68
N GLU A 226 20.67 -9.44 12.79
CA GLU A 226 20.12 -9.11 14.12
C GLU A 226 20.34 -7.63 14.44
N GLY A 227 19.31 -6.97 14.99
CA GLY A 227 19.33 -5.54 15.32
C GLY A 227 19.23 -4.59 14.12
N LYS A 228 19.12 -5.11 12.88
CA LYS A 228 18.96 -4.30 11.66
C LYS A 228 17.51 -4.30 11.12
N GLY A 229 16.58 -4.93 11.80
CA GLY A 229 15.18 -5.03 11.35
C GLY A 229 14.51 -3.66 11.16
N PHE A 230 14.81 -2.68 12.01
CA PHE A 230 14.24 -1.35 11.81
C PHE A 230 14.73 -0.67 10.53
N ALA A 231 15.96 -0.90 10.10
CA ALA A 231 16.46 -0.42 8.81
C ALA A 231 15.70 -1.08 7.66
N VAL A 232 15.46 -2.40 7.75
CA VAL A 232 14.60 -3.12 6.79
C VAL A 232 13.21 -2.49 6.75
N ALA A 233 12.57 -2.21 7.90
CA ALA A 233 11.26 -1.57 7.96
C ALA A 233 11.25 -0.19 7.27
N MET A 234 12.25 0.65 7.49
CA MET A 234 12.31 1.99 6.90
C MET A 234 12.49 1.94 5.37
N VAL A 235 13.37 1.09 4.86
CA VAL A 235 13.54 0.89 3.40
C VAL A 235 12.26 0.34 2.77
N THR A 236 11.58 -0.57 3.46
CA THR A 236 10.28 -1.12 3.04
C THR A 236 9.24 -0.01 2.92
N LEU A 237 9.09 0.81 3.96
CA LEU A 237 8.12 1.91 3.98
C LEU A 237 8.44 3.01 2.95
N ASP A 238 9.71 3.23 2.59
CA ASP A 238 10.06 4.17 1.53
C ASP A 238 9.48 3.74 0.16
N GLY A 239 9.50 2.44 -0.13
CA GLY A 239 8.82 1.87 -1.30
C GLY A 239 7.30 1.86 -1.18
N GLY A 240 6.77 1.48 -0.02
CA GLY A 240 5.35 1.42 0.27
C GLY A 240 4.64 2.76 0.13
N ARG A 241 5.29 3.87 0.54
CA ARG A 241 4.75 5.23 0.34
C ARG A 241 4.42 5.55 -1.12
N ILE A 242 5.21 5.04 -2.06
CA ILE A 242 4.95 5.22 -3.50
C ILE A 242 3.70 4.44 -3.91
N GLY A 243 3.53 3.21 -3.41
CA GLY A 243 2.34 2.39 -3.66
C GLY A 243 1.06 3.04 -3.11
N ILE A 244 1.11 3.56 -1.87
CA ILE A 244 -0.04 4.28 -1.28
C ILE A 244 -0.33 5.59 -2.02
N ALA A 245 0.68 6.27 -2.53
CA ALA A 245 0.47 7.45 -3.36
C ALA A 245 -0.23 7.10 -4.69
N ALA A 246 0.14 5.97 -5.32
CA ALA A 246 -0.55 5.46 -6.52
C ALA A 246 -2.00 5.07 -6.21
N GLN A 247 -2.26 4.40 -5.08
CA GLN A 247 -3.61 4.11 -4.61
C GLN A 247 -4.45 5.39 -4.48
N ALA A 248 -3.89 6.43 -3.85
CA ALA A 248 -4.57 7.71 -3.69
C ALA A 248 -4.90 8.37 -5.04
N VAL A 249 -3.99 8.31 -6.01
CA VAL A 249 -4.23 8.78 -7.39
C VAL A 249 -5.36 7.98 -8.05
N GLY A 250 -5.37 6.65 -7.91
CA GLY A 250 -6.45 5.80 -8.43
C GLY A 250 -7.82 6.17 -7.88
N ILE A 251 -7.93 6.36 -6.55
CA ILE A 251 -9.16 6.80 -5.89
C ILE A 251 -9.62 8.17 -6.41
N ALA A 252 -8.70 9.14 -6.50
CA ALA A 252 -9.02 10.48 -6.99
C ALA A 252 -9.48 10.46 -8.45
N GLN A 253 -8.82 9.66 -9.29
CA GLN A 253 -9.18 9.50 -10.70
C GLN A 253 -10.59 8.90 -10.86
N ALA A 254 -10.92 7.86 -10.09
CA ALA A 254 -12.25 7.27 -10.10
C ALA A 254 -13.34 8.27 -9.74
N ALA A 255 -13.11 9.06 -8.69
CA ALA A 255 -14.04 10.10 -8.26
C ALA A 255 -14.23 11.20 -9.32
N TYR A 256 -13.13 11.62 -9.97
CA TYR A 256 -13.16 12.57 -11.08
C TYR A 256 -13.95 12.06 -12.28
N ASP A 257 -13.70 10.81 -12.69
CA ASP A 257 -14.35 10.23 -13.87
C ASP A 257 -15.87 10.19 -13.71
N ILE A 258 -16.35 9.76 -12.53
CA ILE A 258 -17.79 9.73 -12.23
C ILE A 258 -18.36 11.14 -12.15
N ALA A 259 -17.70 12.06 -11.48
CA ALA A 259 -18.16 13.44 -11.37
C ALA A 259 -18.24 14.12 -12.74
N ARG A 260 -17.25 13.87 -13.60
CA ARG A 260 -17.22 14.38 -14.98
C ARG A 260 -18.36 13.79 -15.82
N ALA A 261 -18.56 12.47 -15.78
CA ALA A 261 -19.65 11.81 -16.52
C ALA A 261 -21.01 12.36 -16.08
N TYR A 262 -21.24 12.43 -14.76
CA TYR A 262 -22.47 12.97 -14.20
C TYR A 262 -22.71 14.43 -14.60
N ALA A 263 -21.68 15.27 -14.62
CA ALA A 263 -21.78 16.67 -15.02
C ALA A 263 -22.17 16.85 -16.48
N LEU A 264 -21.83 15.91 -17.36
CA LEU A 264 -22.20 15.92 -18.78
C LEU A 264 -23.64 15.44 -19.05
N GLU A 265 -24.24 14.69 -18.13
CA GLU A 265 -25.58 14.10 -18.28
C GLU A 265 -26.63 14.85 -17.48
N ARG A 266 -26.35 15.17 -16.21
CA ARG A 266 -27.31 15.78 -15.28
C ARG A 266 -27.72 17.17 -15.74
N ARG A 267 -29.01 17.44 -15.78
CA ARG A 267 -29.59 18.73 -16.17
C ARG A 267 -30.31 19.38 -14.99
N GLN A 268 -30.04 20.66 -14.77
CA GLN A 268 -30.78 21.54 -13.85
C GLN A 268 -30.81 22.95 -14.43
N PHE A 269 -31.81 23.74 -14.08
CA PHE A 269 -31.99 25.11 -14.59
C PHE A 269 -31.95 25.19 -16.13
N GLY A 270 -32.50 24.18 -16.80
CA GLY A 270 -32.62 24.13 -18.26
C GLY A 270 -31.37 23.68 -19.03
N LYS A 271 -30.23 23.44 -18.38
CA LYS A 271 -28.97 23.03 -19.02
C LYS A 271 -28.23 21.95 -18.25
N ARG A 272 -27.18 21.36 -18.85
CA ARG A 272 -26.31 20.40 -18.15
C ARG A 272 -25.57 21.12 -17.03
N ILE A 273 -25.37 20.42 -15.89
CA ILE A 273 -24.65 21.04 -14.78
C ILE A 273 -23.18 21.37 -15.12
N GLY A 274 -22.56 20.60 -16.03
CA GLY A 274 -21.22 20.92 -16.57
C GLY A 274 -21.12 22.22 -17.36
N GLU A 275 -22.24 22.88 -17.67
CA GLU A 275 -22.26 24.22 -18.29
C GLU A 275 -22.18 25.37 -17.26
N PHE A 276 -22.23 25.06 -15.96
CA PHE A 276 -22.04 26.06 -14.90
C PHE A 276 -20.56 26.22 -14.56
N GLN A 277 -20.07 27.46 -14.54
CA GLN A 277 -18.65 27.74 -14.26
C GLN A 277 -18.17 27.14 -12.94
N ALA A 278 -18.97 27.17 -11.88
CA ALA A 278 -18.62 26.57 -10.58
C ALA A 278 -18.33 25.07 -10.67
N ILE A 279 -19.01 24.33 -11.54
CA ILE A 279 -18.73 22.91 -11.80
C ILE A 279 -17.49 22.75 -12.68
N GLN A 280 -17.33 23.59 -13.70
CA GLN A 280 -16.16 23.57 -14.58
C GLN A 280 -14.87 23.81 -13.81
N TRP A 281 -14.85 24.77 -12.87
CA TRP A 281 -13.68 25.06 -12.02
C TRP A 281 -13.31 23.85 -11.15
N LYS A 282 -14.29 23.22 -10.50
CA LYS A 282 -14.06 22.01 -9.71
C LYS A 282 -13.42 20.89 -10.55
N LEU A 283 -13.97 20.63 -11.74
CA LEU A 283 -13.42 19.61 -12.63
C LEU A 283 -12.03 19.97 -13.18
N ALA A 284 -11.76 21.24 -13.43
CA ALA A 284 -10.45 21.71 -13.86
C ALA A 284 -9.40 21.52 -12.75
N ASP A 285 -9.72 21.92 -11.52
CA ASP A 285 -8.85 21.75 -10.36
C ASP A 285 -8.59 20.25 -10.09
N MET A 286 -9.64 19.44 -10.10
CA MET A 286 -9.52 17.98 -9.94
C MET A 286 -8.56 17.38 -10.97
N SER A 287 -8.76 17.67 -12.26
CA SER A 287 -7.91 17.17 -13.34
C SER A 287 -6.45 17.60 -13.16
N THR A 288 -6.22 18.89 -12.87
CA THR A 288 -4.87 19.45 -12.74
C THR A 288 -4.12 18.84 -11.54
N GLU A 289 -4.78 18.75 -10.37
CA GLU A 289 -4.14 18.22 -9.17
C GLU A 289 -3.90 16.71 -9.23
N ILE A 290 -4.78 15.95 -9.89
CA ILE A 290 -4.59 14.51 -10.12
C ILE A 290 -3.38 14.28 -11.03
N ASP A 291 -3.23 15.04 -12.10
CA ASP A 291 -2.07 14.94 -12.99
C ASP A 291 -0.78 15.30 -12.27
N ALA A 292 -0.78 16.37 -11.46
CA ALA A 292 0.37 16.73 -10.65
C ALA A 292 0.75 15.63 -9.63
N ALA A 293 -0.25 15.03 -8.97
CA ALA A 293 -0.05 13.91 -8.05
C ALA A 293 0.56 12.69 -8.76
N ARG A 294 0.02 12.33 -9.91
CA ARG A 294 0.50 11.22 -10.74
C ARG A 294 1.96 11.41 -11.15
N LEU A 295 2.34 12.61 -11.59
CA LEU A 295 3.72 12.91 -11.96
C LEU A 295 4.69 12.80 -10.76
N LEU A 296 4.28 13.19 -9.56
CA LEU A 296 5.08 12.98 -8.34
C LEU A 296 5.26 11.49 -8.03
N VAL A 297 4.20 10.68 -8.19
CA VAL A 297 4.26 9.22 -7.98
C VAL A 297 5.21 8.58 -8.99
N TYR A 298 5.05 8.87 -10.27
CA TYR A 298 5.87 8.29 -11.32
C TYR A 298 7.35 8.68 -11.18
N ARG A 299 7.63 9.95 -10.82
CA ARG A 299 8.99 10.38 -10.51
C ARG A 299 9.60 9.60 -9.35
N ALA A 300 8.85 9.36 -8.28
CA ALA A 300 9.34 8.60 -7.13
C ALA A 300 9.59 7.13 -7.50
N ALA A 301 8.71 6.53 -8.30
CA ALA A 301 8.86 5.17 -8.81
C ALA A 301 10.11 5.02 -9.69
N GLU A 302 10.34 5.96 -10.58
CA GLU A 302 11.51 5.98 -11.47
C GLU A 302 12.83 6.10 -10.70
N LEU A 303 12.89 6.97 -9.66
CA LEU A 303 14.06 7.08 -8.79
C LEU A 303 14.34 5.76 -8.07
N LYS A 304 13.30 5.11 -7.51
CA LYS A 304 13.43 3.80 -6.88
C LYS A 304 13.95 2.75 -7.84
N GLN A 305 13.39 2.67 -9.05
CA GLN A 305 13.79 1.72 -10.08
C GLN A 305 15.26 1.85 -10.47
N ARG A 306 15.78 3.08 -10.53
CA ARG A 306 17.20 3.37 -10.81
C ARG A 306 18.12 3.14 -9.62
N GLY A 307 17.61 2.74 -8.45
CA GLY A 307 18.40 2.64 -7.22
C GLY A 307 18.86 3.99 -6.69
N GLU A 308 18.23 5.08 -7.10
CA GLU A 308 18.54 6.44 -6.65
C GLU A 308 17.81 6.75 -5.32
N PRO A 309 18.31 7.72 -4.52
CA PRO A 309 17.62 8.17 -3.31
C PRO A 309 16.19 8.64 -3.60
N HIS A 310 15.21 7.95 -3.05
CA HIS A 310 13.78 8.19 -3.36
C HIS A 310 12.92 8.48 -2.11
N THR A 311 13.48 8.43 -0.90
CA THR A 311 12.76 8.67 0.36
C THR A 311 11.98 9.99 0.35
N GLU A 312 12.63 11.09 -0.02
CA GLU A 312 11.99 12.42 -0.10
C GLU A 312 10.93 12.48 -1.18
N ALA A 313 11.22 11.92 -2.36
CA ALA A 313 10.28 11.90 -3.49
C ALA A 313 9.04 11.09 -3.15
N GLY A 314 9.18 9.90 -2.54
CA GLY A 314 8.07 9.05 -2.08
C GLY A 314 7.23 9.75 -1.01
N ALA A 315 7.87 10.42 -0.05
CA ALA A 315 7.16 11.19 0.98
C ALA A 315 6.36 12.36 0.39
N LYS A 316 6.92 13.10 -0.59
CA LYS A 316 6.22 14.17 -1.31
C LYS A 316 5.05 13.64 -2.13
N ALA A 317 5.25 12.54 -2.84
CA ALA A 317 4.20 11.89 -3.62
C ALA A 317 3.03 11.48 -2.73
N LYS A 318 3.30 10.77 -1.61
CA LYS A 318 2.27 10.32 -0.68
C LYS A 318 1.52 11.49 -0.03
N LEU A 319 2.25 12.49 0.47
CA LEU A 319 1.66 13.64 1.12
C LEU A 319 0.72 14.40 0.17
N PHE A 320 1.14 14.62 -1.07
CA PHE A 320 0.36 15.36 -2.04
C PHE A 320 -0.83 14.56 -2.55
N ALA A 321 -0.60 13.31 -3.00
CA ALA A 321 -1.65 12.46 -3.57
C ALA A 321 -2.77 12.14 -2.57
N SER A 322 -2.44 11.85 -1.30
CA SER A 322 -3.46 11.62 -0.26
C SER A 322 -4.32 12.86 0.01
N GLY A 323 -3.71 14.04 0.02
CA GLY A 323 -4.44 15.31 0.13
C GLY A 323 -5.35 15.58 -1.07
N VAL A 324 -4.90 15.26 -2.29
CA VAL A 324 -5.68 15.35 -3.53
C VAL A 324 -6.87 14.39 -3.47
N ALA A 325 -6.64 13.12 -3.13
CA ALA A 325 -7.71 12.12 -3.03
C ALA A 325 -8.80 12.55 -2.04
N ARG A 326 -8.42 12.98 -0.83
CA ARG A 326 -9.36 13.44 0.18
C ARG A 326 -10.20 14.64 -0.28
N ARG A 327 -9.58 15.65 -0.93
CA ARG A 327 -10.32 16.83 -1.43
C ARG A 327 -11.25 16.47 -2.58
N HIS A 328 -10.76 15.74 -3.56
CA HIS A 328 -11.50 15.51 -4.80
C HIS A 328 -12.60 14.46 -4.68
N THR A 329 -12.48 13.52 -3.76
CA THR A 329 -13.61 12.63 -3.42
C THR A 329 -14.75 13.41 -2.77
N ALA A 330 -14.46 14.39 -1.91
CA ALA A 330 -15.47 15.29 -1.35
C ALA A 330 -16.11 16.18 -2.44
N GLU A 331 -15.30 16.72 -3.37
CA GLU A 331 -15.81 17.50 -4.48
C GLU A 331 -16.68 16.68 -5.45
N ALA A 332 -16.34 15.41 -5.67
CA ALA A 332 -17.17 14.50 -6.47
C ALA A 332 -18.57 14.30 -5.83
N ILE A 333 -18.61 14.06 -4.51
CA ILE A 333 -19.88 14.02 -3.76
C ILE A 333 -20.66 15.33 -3.96
N GLN A 334 -20.00 16.47 -3.82
CA GLN A 334 -20.64 17.79 -3.97
C GLN A 334 -21.17 18.02 -5.39
N ILE A 335 -20.47 17.59 -6.44
CA ILE A 335 -20.94 17.69 -7.84
C ILE A 335 -22.18 16.83 -8.08
N LEU A 336 -22.22 15.62 -7.51
CA LEU A 336 -23.39 14.73 -7.63
C LEU A 336 -24.57 15.18 -6.75
N GLY A 337 -24.33 16.02 -5.74
CA GLY A 337 -25.36 16.49 -4.81
C GLY A 337 -25.96 15.34 -4.00
N GLY A 338 -27.29 15.28 -3.89
CA GLY A 338 -27.98 14.23 -3.13
C GLY A 338 -27.61 12.81 -3.56
N TYR A 339 -27.42 12.57 -4.85
CA TYR A 339 -26.98 11.27 -5.37
C TYR A 339 -25.55 10.91 -4.92
N GLY A 340 -24.67 11.88 -4.75
CA GLY A 340 -23.33 11.65 -4.22
C GLY A 340 -23.30 11.24 -2.75
N TYR A 341 -24.38 11.54 -2.01
CA TYR A 341 -24.52 11.19 -0.59
C TYR A 341 -25.19 9.83 -0.35
N THR A 342 -25.70 9.21 -1.41
CA THR A 342 -26.32 7.88 -1.38
C THR A 342 -25.37 6.82 -1.93
N LYS A 343 -25.65 5.54 -1.61
CA LYS A 343 -24.88 4.39 -2.12
C LYS A 343 -25.20 3.99 -3.56
N GLU A 344 -25.99 4.78 -4.27
CA GLU A 344 -26.30 4.57 -5.70
C GLU A 344 -25.08 4.85 -6.59
N PHE A 345 -24.22 5.79 -6.16
CA PHE A 345 -22.95 6.10 -6.81
C PHE A 345 -21.80 5.80 -5.85
N PRO A 346 -20.66 5.28 -6.36
CA PRO A 346 -19.56 4.85 -5.50
C PRO A 346 -18.70 6.00 -4.95
N VAL A 347 -19.04 7.27 -5.23
CA VAL A 347 -18.22 8.42 -4.78
C VAL A 347 -18.18 8.56 -3.26
N GLU A 348 -19.20 8.13 -2.52
CA GLU A 348 -19.21 8.09 -1.07
C GLU A 348 -18.23 7.04 -0.53
N ARG A 349 -18.09 5.88 -1.21
CA ARG A 349 -17.10 4.85 -0.88
C ARG A 349 -15.69 5.40 -1.09
N PHE A 350 -15.43 6.04 -2.23
CA PHE A 350 -14.13 6.65 -2.51
C PHE A 350 -13.73 7.71 -1.47
N TYR A 351 -14.70 8.47 -0.96
CA TYR A 351 -14.46 9.43 0.11
C TYR A 351 -14.05 8.76 1.42
N ARG A 352 -14.71 7.65 1.80
CA ARG A 352 -14.37 6.86 2.99
C ARG A 352 -12.98 6.23 2.82
N ASP A 353 -12.71 5.64 1.66
CA ASP A 353 -11.46 4.96 1.34
C ASP A 353 -10.28 5.94 1.27
N ALA A 354 -10.47 7.12 0.71
CA ALA A 354 -9.41 8.13 0.58
C ALA A 354 -8.80 8.52 1.92
N LYS A 355 -9.59 8.53 3.01
CA LYS A 355 -9.12 9.02 4.30
C LYS A 355 -7.94 8.24 4.87
N ILE A 356 -7.89 6.92 4.69
CA ILE A 356 -6.81 6.10 5.24
C ILE A 356 -5.46 6.42 4.61
N THR A 357 -5.42 6.90 3.37
CA THR A 357 -4.17 7.23 2.66
C THR A 357 -3.38 8.35 3.33
N GLU A 358 -4.02 9.16 4.18
CA GLU A 358 -3.36 10.17 5.03
C GLU A 358 -2.78 9.58 6.32
N ILE A 359 -3.10 8.33 6.68
CA ILE A 359 -2.83 7.74 8.00
C ILE A 359 -1.78 6.64 7.93
N TYR A 360 -2.04 5.55 7.21
CA TYR A 360 -1.16 4.37 7.21
C TYR A 360 0.12 4.59 6.38
N GLU A 361 1.10 3.70 6.56
CA GLU A 361 2.46 3.79 6.00
C GLU A 361 3.15 5.15 6.26
N GLY A 362 2.92 5.66 7.47
CA GLY A 362 3.37 6.96 7.94
C GLY A 362 2.37 8.08 7.64
N THR A 363 1.86 8.69 8.71
CA THR A 363 0.86 9.76 8.60
C THR A 363 1.35 10.95 7.78
N SER A 364 0.44 11.82 7.36
CA SER A 364 0.79 13.08 6.66
C SER A 364 1.76 13.95 7.45
N GLU A 365 1.73 13.88 8.79
CA GLU A 365 2.68 14.54 9.69
C GLU A 365 4.06 13.91 9.60
N ILE A 366 4.13 12.58 9.59
CA ILE A 366 5.39 11.84 9.39
C ILE A 366 5.99 12.14 8.01
N GLN A 367 5.16 12.20 6.94
CA GLN A 367 5.69 12.59 5.63
C GLN A 367 6.32 13.99 5.65
N ARG A 368 5.68 14.95 6.33
CA ARG A 368 6.24 16.30 6.50
C ARG A 368 7.56 16.29 7.26
N LEU A 369 7.68 15.48 8.30
CA LEU A 369 8.95 15.30 9.05
C LEU A 369 10.05 14.72 8.15
N VAL A 370 9.74 13.69 7.35
CA VAL A 370 10.70 13.08 6.41
C VAL A 370 11.18 14.11 5.39
N ILE A 371 10.25 14.85 4.78
CA ILE A 371 10.58 15.90 3.81
C ILE A 371 11.42 17.00 4.46
N ALA A 372 10.99 17.52 5.63
CA ALA A 372 11.69 18.60 6.32
C ALA A 372 13.11 18.20 6.71
N ARG A 373 13.31 16.97 7.21
CA ARG A 373 14.67 16.45 7.54
C ARG A 373 15.55 16.36 6.30
N SER A 374 14.99 15.91 5.18
CA SER A 374 15.74 15.81 3.92
C SER A 374 16.19 17.19 3.42
N ILE A 375 15.29 18.16 3.29
CA ILE A 375 15.61 19.49 2.76
C ILE A 375 16.50 20.33 3.68
N LEU A 376 16.49 20.04 5.00
CA LEU A 376 17.33 20.71 5.99
C LEU A 376 18.67 19.99 6.22
N GLY A 377 18.90 18.85 5.55
CA GLY A 377 20.09 18.02 5.77
C GLY A 377 20.20 17.43 7.18
N LEU A 378 19.06 17.34 7.90
CA LEU A 378 18.97 16.77 9.24
C LEU A 378 18.95 15.25 9.12
N ARG A 379 20.11 14.60 9.28
CA ARG A 379 20.19 13.13 9.33
C ARG A 379 19.48 12.63 10.60
N GLU A 380 18.77 11.54 10.49
CA GLU A 380 18.33 10.81 11.68
C GLU A 380 19.58 10.44 12.50
N ARG A 381 19.64 10.90 13.75
CA ARG A 381 20.73 10.56 14.67
C ARG A 381 20.79 9.07 15.00
N THR A 382 19.96 8.24 14.40
CA THR A 382 19.69 6.87 14.86
C THR A 382 20.28 5.76 14.00
N ILE A 383 20.72 6.00 12.77
CA ILE A 383 21.15 4.90 11.88
C ILE A 383 22.38 5.29 11.07
N ALA A 384 23.42 5.79 11.70
CA ALA A 384 24.67 5.88 10.98
C ALA A 384 25.87 5.82 11.92
N ARG A 385 26.66 4.84 11.62
CA ARG A 385 28.07 4.64 11.94
C ARG A 385 28.37 3.83 13.20
N GLY A 386 28.65 2.63 12.99
CA GLY A 386 29.50 1.66 13.61
C GLY A 386 29.67 0.53 12.65
#